data_321599f0d6cd59df613c0657e459cd25
#
_entry.id   321599f0d6cd59df613c0657e459cd25
#
_cell.length_a   1.000
_cell.length_b   1.000
_cell.length_c   1.000
_cell.angle_alpha   90.00
_cell.angle_beta   90.00
_cell.angle_gamma   90.00
#
_symmetry.space_group_name_H-M   'P 1'
#
loop_
_entity.id
_entity.type
_entity.pdbx_description
1 polymer ?
#
loop_
_entity_poly.entity_id
_entity_poly.type
_entity_poly.pdbx_seq_one_letter_code
_entity_poly.pdbx_strand_id
1 'polypeptide(L)'
;MKSSVITFPGSNCDRDMDVALRKFGFNNKMVWHDDDELPKSDLVVLPGGFSYGDYLRCGSMASKSRIMQSVINFAKSGGLVMGICNGFQILVETGLVPGVLLRNKYLEFICKNVFVKLDNKENAYFKNINKDILEFHIAHNEGNYFCTKDQLKEIEDNNQIAIYYCNKEGKIEDRYNPNGSIKNIAGIFNKEKNVFGMMPHPESMIDQSLSGEDGSIFFKNLINNIK
;
A
#
# COMPACT_ATOMS: atom_id res chain seq x y z
N MET A 1 -17.21 -8.74 -7.44
CA MET A 1 -15.83 -8.45 -7.69
C MET A 1 -14.95 -9.41 -6.93
N LYS A 2 -13.87 -9.93 -7.53
CA LYS A 2 -13.00 -10.95 -6.92
C LYS A 2 -11.69 -10.30 -6.50
N SER A 3 -11.24 -10.59 -5.28
CA SER A 3 -9.92 -10.19 -4.82
C SER A 3 -9.13 -11.38 -4.30
N SER A 4 -7.80 -11.24 -4.29
CA SER A 4 -6.89 -12.19 -3.65
C SER A 4 -5.96 -11.44 -2.71
N VAL A 5 -5.89 -11.89 -1.46
CA VAL A 5 -4.91 -11.42 -0.46
C VAL A 5 -3.82 -12.48 -0.36
N ILE A 6 -2.58 -12.08 -0.60
CA ILE A 6 -1.44 -13.00 -0.52
C ILE A 6 -0.97 -13.09 0.93
N THR A 7 -0.96 -14.28 1.48
CA THR A 7 -0.53 -14.55 2.85
C THR A 7 0.89 -15.10 2.86
N PHE A 8 1.79 -14.42 3.56
CA PHE A 8 3.17 -14.85 3.78
C PHE A 8 3.35 -15.33 5.22
N PRO A 9 4.35 -16.19 5.51
CA PRO A 9 4.73 -16.47 6.89
C PRO A 9 5.03 -15.16 7.63
N GLY A 10 4.31 -14.90 8.74
CA GLY A 10 4.46 -13.67 9.53
C GLY A 10 3.60 -12.48 9.07
N SER A 11 2.79 -12.59 8.02
CA SER A 11 1.74 -11.61 7.72
C SER A 11 0.71 -11.63 8.84
N ASN A 12 0.47 -10.50 9.48
CA ASN A 12 -0.49 -10.39 10.58
C ASN A 12 -1.63 -9.38 10.32
N CYS A 13 -1.55 -8.59 9.24
CA CYS A 13 -2.64 -7.72 8.79
C CYS A 13 -3.43 -8.33 7.60
N ASP A 14 -3.14 -9.58 7.23
CA ASP A 14 -3.83 -10.29 6.14
C ASP A 14 -5.30 -10.54 6.46
N ARG A 15 -5.62 -10.86 7.73
CA ARG A 15 -6.99 -11.04 8.21
C ARG A 15 -7.76 -9.72 8.26
N ASP A 16 -7.14 -8.64 8.71
CA ASP A 16 -7.76 -7.32 8.73
C ASP A 16 -8.10 -6.87 7.31
N MET A 17 -7.20 -7.14 6.35
CA MET A 17 -7.43 -6.89 4.94
C MET A 17 -8.57 -7.75 4.38
N ASP A 18 -8.64 -9.05 4.70
CA ASP A 18 -9.75 -9.93 4.30
C ASP A 18 -11.09 -9.40 4.84
N VAL A 19 -11.14 -9.02 6.12
CA VAL A 19 -12.33 -8.44 6.76
C VAL A 19 -12.74 -7.14 6.05
N ALA A 20 -11.79 -6.24 5.78
CA ALA A 20 -12.06 -4.98 5.08
C ALA A 20 -12.62 -5.24 3.69
N LEU A 21 -11.98 -6.06 2.88
CA LEU A 21 -12.43 -6.37 1.52
C LEU A 21 -13.84 -6.98 1.51
N ARG A 22 -14.12 -7.96 2.38
CA ARG A 22 -15.44 -8.60 2.49
C ARG A 22 -16.51 -7.64 2.97
N LYS A 23 -16.21 -6.78 3.97
CA LYS A 23 -17.11 -5.74 4.48
C LYS A 23 -17.63 -4.84 3.36
N PHE A 24 -16.77 -4.53 2.37
CA PHE A 24 -17.10 -3.66 1.25
C PHE A 24 -17.51 -4.41 -0.03
N GLY A 25 -17.77 -5.73 0.04
CA GLY A 25 -18.42 -6.49 -1.02
C GLY A 25 -17.49 -7.20 -2.00
N PHE A 26 -16.20 -7.32 -1.69
CA PHE A 26 -15.30 -8.18 -2.45
C PHE A 26 -15.50 -9.66 -2.08
N ASN A 27 -15.52 -10.53 -3.08
CA ASN A 27 -15.38 -11.97 -2.89
C ASN A 27 -13.88 -12.31 -2.80
N ASN A 28 -13.32 -12.17 -1.57
CA ASN A 28 -11.90 -12.33 -1.33
C ASN A 28 -11.51 -13.79 -1.12
N LYS A 29 -10.35 -14.15 -1.67
CA LYS A 29 -9.62 -15.41 -1.40
C LYS A 29 -8.29 -15.13 -0.75
N MET A 30 -7.96 -15.87 0.30
CA MET A 30 -6.62 -15.93 0.86
C MET A 30 -5.79 -16.87 0.01
N VAL A 31 -4.61 -16.44 -0.43
CA VAL A 31 -3.69 -17.20 -1.30
C VAL A 31 -2.36 -17.35 -0.59
N TRP A 32 -1.89 -18.57 -0.45
CA TRP A 32 -0.65 -18.85 0.26
C TRP A 32 0.58 -18.53 -0.60
N HIS A 33 1.62 -18.02 0.01
CA HIS A 33 2.84 -17.56 -0.70
C HIS A 33 3.54 -18.66 -1.52
N ASP A 34 3.31 -19.93 -1.19
CA ASP A 34 3.91 -21.09 -1.87
C ASP A 34 2.99 -21.70 -2.95
N ASP A 35 1.81 -21.12 -3.16
CA ASP A 35 0.94 -21.46 -4.28
C ASP A 35 1.61 -21.04 -5.61
N ASP A 36 1.36 -21.80 -6.68
CA ASP A 36 1.95 -21.52 -8.00
C ASP A 36 1.14 -20.52 -8.81
N GLU A 37 -0.18 -20.50 -8.62
CA GLU A 37 -1.09 -19.76 -9.48
C GLU A 37 -2.03 -18.83 -8.68
N LEU A 38 -2.24 -17.64 -9.23
CA LEU A 38 -3.27 -16.74 -8.74
C LEU A 38 -4.65 -17.19 -9.19
N PRO A 39 -5.65 -17.25 -8.29
CA PRO A 39 -7.04 -17.36 -8.71
C PRO A 39 -7.44 -16.19 -9.60
N LYS A 40 -8.44 -16.38 -10.47
CA LYS A 40 -8.99 -15.27 -11.26
C LYS A 40 -9.45 -14.16 -10.33
N SER A 41 -8.80 -13.00 -10.41
CA SER A 41 -8.98 -11.83 -9.54
C SER A 41 -9.10 -10.56 -10.36
N ASP A 42 -9.84 -9.60 -9.82
CA ASP A 42 -9.91 -8.23 -10.32
C ASP A 42 -8.92 -7.32 -9.56
N LEU A 43 -8.57 -7.72 -8.31
CA LEU A 43 -7.62 -7.04 -7.44
C LEU A 43 -6.76 -8.07 -6.70
N VAL A 44 -5.45 -7.84 -6.65
CA VAL A 44 -4.50 -8.58 -5.80
C VAL A 44 -3.96 -7.64 -4.73
N VAL A 45 -3.94 -8.11 -3.47
CA VAL A 45 -3.44 -7.33 -2.34
C VAL A 45 -2.29 -8.06 -1.65
N LEU A 46 -1.18 -7.34 -1.48
CA LEU A 46 -0.07 -7.72 -0.60
C LEU A 46 -0.31 -6.99 0.73
N PRO A 47 -0.67 -7.70 1.80
CA PRO A 47 -1.07 -7.09 3.06
C PRO A 47 0.13 -6.61 3.86
N GLY A 48 -0.17 -5.87 4.94
CA GLY A 48 0.79 -5.51 5.96
C GLY A 48 1.19 -6.71 6.83
N GLY A 49 2.20 -6.48 7.67
CA GLY A 49 2.72 -7.45 8.61
C GLY A 49 4.24 -7.49 8.63
N PHE A 50 4.80 -8.62 9.02
CA PHE A 50 6.24 -8.86 9.15
C PHE A 50 6.60 -10.14 8.39
N SER A 51 6.44 -10.12 7.05
CA SER A 51 6.68 -11.31 6.23
C SER A 51 8.07 -11.89 6.47
N TYR A 52 8.11 -13.19 6.79
CA TYR A 52 9.33 -13.91 7.19
C TYR A 52 10.07 -13.29 8.38
N GLY A 53 9.35 -12.53 9.27
CA GLY A 53 9.94 -11.87 10.45
C GLY A 53 10.86 -10.70 10.09
N ASP A 54 10.71 -10.11 8.91
CA ASP A 54 11.55 -9.03 8.37
C ASP A 54 13.07 -9.35 8.34
N TYR A 55 13.41 -10.64 8.27
CA TYR A 55 14.80 -11.06 8.12
C TYR A 55 15.39 -10.52 6.82
N LEU A 56 16.66 -10.13 6.88
CA LEU A 56 17.41 -9.40 5.86
C LEU A 56 16.86 -7.97 5.73
N ARG A 57 16.08 -7.69 4.72
CA ARG A 57 15.37 -6.43 4.48
C ARG A 57 13.88 -6.74 4.38
N CYS A 58 13.03 -5.89 4.96
CA CYS A 58 11.58 -6.07 4.93
C CYS A 58 11.09 -6.32 3.49
N GLY A 59 10.25 -7.35 3.32
CA GLY A 59 9.72 -7.74 2.01
C GLY A 59 10.68 -8.54 1.11
N SER A 60 11.98 -8.56 1.39
CA SER A 60 12.99 -9.19 0.51
C SER A 60 12.75 -10.69 0.30
N MET A 61 12.49 -11.44 1.36
CA MET A 61 12.21 -12.88 1.24
C MET A 61 10.85 -13.12 0.58
N ALA A 62 9.83 -12.36 0.96
CA ALA A 62 8.50 -12.47 0.38
C ALA A 62 8.49 -12.20 -1.13
N SER A 63 9.31 -11.25 -1.61
CA SER A 63 9.44 -10.95 -3.04
C SER A 63 9.92 -12.12 -3.89
N LYS A 64 10.51 -13.16 -3.27
CA LYS A 64 11.01 -14.39 -3.92
C LYS A 64 10.08 -15.58 -3.77
N SER A 65 8.95 -15.42 -3.09
CA SER A 65 7.95 -16.49 -2.93
C SER A 65 7.39 -16.91 -4.29
N ARG A 66 6.95 -18.18 -4.40
CA ARG A 66 6.50 -18.80 -5.66
C ARG A 66 5.36 -18.00 -6.31
N ILE A 67 4.36 -17.62 -5.52
CA ILE A 67 3.20 -16.86 -5.99
C ILE A 67 3.58 -15.49 -6.62
N MET A 68 4.70 -14.89 -6.21
CA MET A 68 5.07 -13.56 -6.66
C MET A 68 5.34 -13.49 -8.17
N GLN A 69 5.75 -14.59 -8.81
CA GLN A 69 5.86 -14.59 -10.28
C GLN A 69 4.49 -14.42 -10.94
N SER A 70 3.44 -15.05 -10.40
CA SER A 70 2.07 -14.90 -10.87
C SER A 70 1.52 -13.49 -10.58
N VAL A 71 1.85 -12.90 -9.42
CA VAL A 71 1.50 -11.51 -9.08
C VAL A 71 2.17 -10.52 -10.05
N ILE A 72 3.46 -10.69 -10.34
CA ILE A 72 4.22 -9.85 -11.28
C ILE A 72 3.62 -9.94 -12.70
N ASN A 73 3.29 -11.14 -13.15
CA ASN A 73 2.67 -11.34 -14.47
C ASN A 73 1.28 -10.71 -14.53
N PHE A 74 0.49 -10.83 -13.46
CA PHE A 74 -0.81 -10.19 -13.33
C PHE A 74 -0.70 -8.66 -13.39
N ALA A 75 0.24 -8.05 -12.65
CA ALA A 75 0.51 -6.63 -12.70
C ALA A 75 0.93 -6.16 -14.10
N LYS A 76 1.86 -6.87 -14.75
CA LYS A 76 2.34 -6.56 -16.12
C LYS A 76 1.25 -6.69 -17.18
N SER A 77 0.23 -7.51 -16.96
CA SER A 77 -0.95 -7.59 -17.85
C SER A 77 -2.01 -6.52 -17.59
N GLY A 78 -1.72 -5.55 -16.71
CA GLY A 78 -2.65 -4.45 -16.36
C GLY A 78 -3.56 -4.75 -15.17
N GLY A 79 -3.39 -5.88 -14.50
CA GLY A 79 -4.14 -6.23 -13.30
C GLY A 79 -3.84 -5.29 -12.13
N LEU A 80 -4.86 -5.00 -11.30
CA LEU A 80 -4.71 -4.10 -10.16
C LEU A 80 -4.02 -4.79 -8.99
N VAL A 81 -2.90 -4.23 -8.53
CA VAL A 81 -2.14 -4.74 -7.38
C VAL A 81 -1.96 -3.65 -6.33
N MET A 82 -2.33 -3.94 -5.09
CA MET A 82 -2.18 -3.03 -3.95
C MET A 82 -1.25 -3.63 -2.90
N GLY A 83 -0.25 -2.87 -2.46
CA GLY A 83 0.65 -3.24 -1.35
C GLY A 83 0.52 -2.28 -0.18
N ILE A 84 0.19 -2.81 1.00
CA ILE A 84 0.03 -2.02 2.23
C ILE A 84 1.18 -2.33 3.18
N CYS A 85 1.87 -1.31 3.68
CA CYS A 85 2.96 -1.42 4.64
C CYS A 85 4.02 -2.46 4.19
N ASN A 86 4.07 -3.64 4.78
CA ASN A 86 4.95 -4.73 4.32
C ASN A 86 4.68 -5.13 2.86
N GLY A 87 3.44 -5.08 2.41
CA GLY A 87 3.10 -5.27 0.99
C GLY A 87 3.74 -4.23 0.08
N PHE A 88 3.82 -2.97 0.50
CA PHE A 88 4.54 -1.93 -0.24
C PHE A 88 6.05 -2.21 -0.27
N GLN A 89 6.63 -2.67 0.83
CA GLN A 89 8.03 -3.12 0.88
C GLN A 89 8.28 -4.26 -0.12
N ILE A 90 7.36 -5.22 -0.25
CA ILE A 90 7.43 -6.30 -1.25
C ILE A 90 7.36 -5.74 -2.68
N LEU A 91 6.49 -4.75 -2.94
CA LEU A 91 6.37 -4.13 -4.26
C LEU A 91 7.66 -3.44 -4.72
N VAL A 92 8.36 -2.73 -3.82
CA VAL A 92 9.65 -2.11 -4.17
C VAL A 92 10.75 -3.17 -4.37
N GLU A 93 10.75 -4.25 -3.59
CA GLU A 93 11.71 -5.35 -3.72
C GLU A 93 11.53 -6.15 -5.04
N THR A 94 10.32 -6.20 -5.58
CA THR A 94 10.04 -6.82 -6.89
C THR A 94 10.28 -5.87 -8.06
N GLY A 95 10.51 -4.57 -7.79
CA GLY A 95 10.61 -3.55 -8.82
C GLY A 95 9.27 -3.21 -9.52
N LEU A 96 8.13 -3.62 -8.95
CA LEU A 96 6.81 -3.26 -9.46
C LEU A 96 6.46 -1.79 -9.24
N VAL A 97 7.05 -1.16 -8.24
CA VAL A 97 7.04 0.30 -8.03
C VAL A 97 8.47 0.80 -7.83
N PRO A 98 8.80 2.04 -8.20
CA PRO A 98 10.14 2.59 -8.06
C PRO A 98 10.52 2.91 -6.62
N GLY A 99 11.82 3.11 -6.36
CA GLY A 99 12.36 3.52 -5.08
C GLY A 99 12.68 2.36 -4.14
N VAL A 100 12.93 2.69 -2.88
CA VAL A 100 13.21 1.74 -1.79
C VAL A 100 12.61 2.24 -0.49
N LEU A 101 12.36 1.32 0.46
CA LEU A 101 11.94 1.66 1.82
C LEU A 101 13.11 1.40 2.78
N LEU A 102 13.48 2.42 3.52
CA LEU A 102 14.57 2.43 4.48
C LEU A 102 14.02 2.47 5.91
N ARG A 103 14.91 2.25 6.89
CA ARG A 103 14.57 2.48 8.29
C ARG A 103 14.10 3.90 8.53
N ASN A 104 13.13 4.05 9.42
CA ASN A 104 12.62 5.35 9.85
C ASN A 104 13.77 6.26 10.30
N LYS A 105 13.65 7.54 10.06
CA LYS A 105 14.70 8.56 10.31
C LYS A 105 15.29 8.49 11.71
N TYR A 106 14.49 8.17 12.73
CA TYR A 106 14.93 8.11 14.12
C TYR A 106 15.19 6.70 14.62
N LEU A 107 15.18 5.68 13.72
CA LEU A 107 15.42 4.26 14.02
C LEU A 107 14.43 3.68 15.05
N GLU A 108 13.23 4.25 15.13
CA GLU A 108 12.18 3.83 16.06
C GLU A 108 11.02 3.21 15.30
N PHE A 109 10.36 2.24 15.93
CA PHE A 109 9.06 1.75 15.48
C PHE A 109 7.99 2.82 15.73
N ILE A 110 7.26 3.21 14.68
CA ILE A 110 6.25 4.25 14.74
C ILE A 110 4.88 3.60 14.65
N CYS A 111 4.03 3.85 15.65
CA CYS A 111 2.66 3.36 15.72
C CYS A 111 1.74 4.54 16.10
N LYS A 112 1.05 5.12 15.13
CA LYS A 112 0.15 6.28 15.32
C LYS A 112 -0.74 6.54 14.13
N ASN A 113 -1.76 7.38 14.32
CA ASN A 113 -2.53 7.93 13.22
C ASN A 113 -1.75 9.05 12.52
N VAL A 114 -1.92 9.15 11.21
CA VAL A 114 -1.34 10.19 10.35
C VAL A 114 -2.38 10.67 9.36
N PHE A 115 -2.28 11.93 8.96
CA PHE A 115 -3.06 12.45 7.84
C PHE A 115 -2.27 12.28 6.55
N VAL A 116 -2.99 11.87 5.50
CA VAL A 116 -2.45 11.77 4.15
C VAL A 116 -3.29 12.59 3.19
N LYS A 117 -2.61 13.27 2.28
CA LYS A 117 -3.24 14.01 1.19
C LYS A 117 -3.14 13.20 -0.09
N LEU A 118 -4.28 12.99 -0.75
CA LEU A 118 -4.33 12.38 -2.08
C LEU A 118 -3.79 13.37 -3.10
N ASP A 119 -2.83 12.95 -3.93
CA ASP A 119 -2.25 13.78 -4.98
C ASP A 119 -2.94 13.52 -6.33
N ASN A 120 -2.76 12.33 -6.85
CA ASN A 120 -3.34 11.95 -8.13
C ASN A 120 -4.59 11.09 -7.91
N LYS A 121 -5.75 11.58 -8.38
CA LYS A 121 -7.03 10.87 -8.28
C LYS A 121 -7.48 10.21 -9.60
N GLU A 122 -6.79 10.44 -10.71
CA GLU A 122 -7.15 9.87 -12.01
C GLU A 122 -6.62 8.43 -12.15
N ASN A 123 -7.09 7.55 -11.28
CA ASN A 123 -6.72 6.13 -11.24
C ASN A 123 -7.84 5.30 -10.58
N ALA A 124 -7.75 3.97 -10.67
CA ALA A 124 -8.75 3.07 -10.12
C ALA A 124 -8.86 3.10 -8.59
N TYR A 125 -7.81 3.54 -7.87
CA TYR A 125 -7.78 3.52 -6.42
C TYR A 125 -8.46 4.73 -5.78
N PHE A 126 -8.38 5.93 -6.40
CA PHE A 126 -8.83 7.19 -5.79
C PHE A 126 -9.89 7.94 -6.58
N LYS A 127 -10.22 7.50 -7.80
CA LYS A 127 -11.25 8.13 -8.62
C LYS A 127 -12.56 8.21 -7.83
N ASN A 128 -13.20 9.39 -7.83
CA ASN A 128 -14.45 9.66 -7.11
C ASN A 128 -14.35 9.75 -5.56
N ILE A 129 -13.17 9.74 -4.96
CA ILE A 129 -13.02 10.14 -3.57
C ILE A 129 -13.18 11.67 -3.47
N ASN A 130 -14.25 12.12 -2.79
CA ASN A 130 -14.54 13.56 -2.64
C ASN A 130 -13.71 14.23 -1.53
N LYS A 131 -13.06 13.45 -0.67
CA LYS A 131 -12.21 13.92 0.43
C LYS A 131 -10.75 13.88 -0.01
N ASP A 132 -10.01 14.99 0.08
CA ASP A 132 -8.60 15.07 -0.32
C ASP A 132 -7.65 14.59 0.77
N ILE A 133 -8.08 14.70 2.02
CA ILE A 133 -7.27 14.38 3.20
C ILE A 133 -7.94 13.23 3.93
N LEU A 134 -7.21 12.14 4.14
CA LEU A 134 -7.68 10.97 4.87
C LEU A 134 -6.79 10.75 6.10
N GLU A 135 -7.36 10.21 7.16
CA GLU A 135 -6.64 9.77 8.35
C GLU A 135 -6.47 8.26 8.30
N PHE A 136 -5.22 7.79 8.43
CA PHE A 136 -4.90 6.37 8.48
C PHE A 136 -3.94 6.05 9.61
N HIS A 137 -3.89 4.79 9.99
CA HIS A 137 -2.92 4.28 10.95
C HIS A 137 -1.61 3.90 10.25
N ILE A 138 -0.47 4.11 10.93
CA ILE A 138 0.83 3.56 10.54
C ILE A 138 1.43 2.75 11.68
N ALA A 139 2.09 1.62 11.35
CA ALA A 139 2.77 0.75 12.30
C ALA A 139 3.97 0.10 11.61
N HIS A 140 5.16 0.75 11.66
CA HIS A 140 6.34 0.27 10.93
C HIS A 140 7.67 0.78 11.51
N ASN A 141 8.74 0.04 11.25
CA ASN A 141 10.13 0.42 11.52
C ASN A 141 10.87 0.88 10.24
N GLU A 142 10.44 0.39 9.07
CA GLU A 142 11.03 0.66 7.76
C GLU A 142 9.96 1.22 6.80
N GLY A 143 9.63 2.51 6.97
CA GLY A 143 8.65 3.20 6.13
C GLY A 143 9.18 4.44 5.43
N ASN A 144 10.47 4.72 5.58
CA ASN A 144 11.14 5.88 4.99
C ASN A 144 11.36 5.65 3.48
N TYR A 145 10.46 6.16 2.65
CA TYR A 145 10.57 6.07 1.20
C TYR A 145 11.72 6.93 0.68
N PHE A 146 12.59 6.31 -0.10
CA PHE A 146 13.77 6.94 -0.69
C PHE A 146 13.88 6.60 -2.18
N CYS A 147 14.32 7.57 -2.97
CA CYS A 147 14.74 7.39 -4.36
C CYS A 147 15.85 8.40 -4.71
N THR A 148 16.58 8.15 -5.79
CA THR A 148 17.59 9.09 -6.29
C THR A 148 16.93 10.35 -6.86
N LYS A 149 17.69 11.41 -7.07
CA LYS A 149 17.17 12.66 -7.67
C LYS A 149 16.59 12.44 -9.06
N ASP A 150 17.25 11.60 -9.87
CA ASP A 150 16.79 11.30 -11.23
C ASP A 150 15.51 10.48 -11.21
N GLN A 151 15.43 9.47 -10.33
CA GLN A 151 14.20 8.70 -10.12
C GLN A 151 13.06 9.60 -9.61
N LEU A 152 13.35 10.52 -8.67
CA LEU A 152 12.32 11.43 -8.16
C LEU A 152 11.75 12.30 -9.28
N LYS A 153 12.61 12.82 -10.15
CA LYS A 153 12.18 13.59 -11.31
C LYS A 153 11.28 12.76 -12.24
N GLU A 154 11.69 11.53 -12.55
CA GLU A 154 10.88 10.62 -13.37
C GLU A 154 9.51 10.31 -12.73
N ILE A 155 9.48 10.08 -11.41
CA ILE A 155 8.28 9.84 -10.61
C ILE A 155 7.34 11.05 -10.69
N GLU A 156 7.87 12.27 -10.56
CA GLU A 156 7.11 13.52 -10.65
C GLU A 156 6.60 13.76 -12.08
N ASP A 157 7.45 13.62 -13.08
CA ASP A 157 7.10 13.82 -14.50
C ASP A 157 5.99 12.83 -14.96
N ASN A 158 5.94 11.62 -14.40
CA ASN A 158 4.93 10.61 -14.69
C ASN A 158 3.72 10.65 -13.73
N ASN A 159 3.64 11.63 -12.81
CA ASN A 159 2.57 11.74 -11.80
C ASN A 159 2.36 10.43 -11.01
N GLN A 160 3.45 9.79 -10.55
CA GLN A 160 3.40 8.50 -9.84
C GLN A 160 3.23 8.66 -8.34
N ILE A 161 3.35 9.87 -7.78
CA ILE A 161 3.09 10.09 -6.36
C ILE A 161 1.59 9.95 -6.11
N ALA A 162 1.25 9.07 -5.19
CA ALA A 162 -0.13 8.73 -4.89
C ALA A 162 -0.67 9.56 -3.71
N ILE A 163 0.08 9.57 -2.61
CA ILE A 163 -0.29 10.23 -1.37
C ILE A 163 0.94 10.80 -0.65
N TYR A 164 0.72 11.92 0.06
CA TYR A 164 1.71 12.57 0.90
C TYR A 164 1.31 12.53 2.37
N TYR A 165 2.27 12.42 3.29
CA TYR A 165 2.05 12.77 4.69
C TYR A 165 1.80 14.27 4.81
N CYS A 166 0.80 14.65 5.57
CA CYS A 166 0.41 16.04 5.77
C CYS A 166 -0.15 16.27 7.18
N ASN A 167 -0.56 17.49 7.47
CA ASN A 167 -1.36 17.77 8.63
C ASN A 167 -2.87 17.68 8.31
N LYS A 168 -3.70 17.89 9.31
CA LYS A 168 -5.17 17.87 9.23
C LYS A 168 -5.75 18.84 8.17
N GLU A 169 -5.06 19.95 7.91
CA GLU A 169 -5.43 20.95 6.90
C GLU A 169 -4.81 20.67 5.52
N GLY A 170 -4.10 19.55 5.34
CA GLY A 170 -3.47 19.16 4.09
C GLY A 170 -2.15 19.86 3.76
N LYS A 171 -1.50 20.50 4.74
CA LYS A 171 -0.18 21.11 4.56
C LYS A 171 0.90 20.01 4.58
N ILE A 172 1.72 19.99 3.53
CA ILE A 172 2.86 19.07 3.37
C ILE A 172 4.11 19.80 3.85
N GLU A 173 4.56 19.51 5.08
CA GLU A 173 5.75 20.09 5.69
C GLU A 173 6.54 19.00 6.42
N ASP A 174 7.87 19.15 6.55
CA ASP A 174 8.76 18.15 7.16
C ASP A 174 8.36 17.75 8.58
N ARG A 175 7.78 18.67 9.35
CA ARG A 175 7.31 18.39 10.72
C ARG A 175 6.15 17.40 10.79
N TYR A 176 5.44 17.19 9.68
CA TYR A 176 4.35 16.21 9.57
C TYR A 176 4.80 14.89 8.93
N ASN A 177 6.07 14.81 8.56
CA ASN A 177 6.68 13.60 8.03
C ASN A 177 7.06 12.67 9.21
N PRO A 178 6.38 11.52 9.37
CA PRO A 178 6.61 10.68 10.54
C PRO A 178 7.93 9.90 10.47
N ASN A 179 8.42 9.58 9.28
CA ASN A 179 9.44 8.55 9.07
C ASN A 179 10.66 9.00 8.26
N GLY A 180 10.65 10.24 7.72
CA GLY A 180 11.74 10.78 6.93
C GLY A 180 11.64 10.52 5.43
N SER A 181 10.52 10.04 4.92
CA SER A 181 10.28 9.82 3.48
C SER A 181 10.57 11.07 2.66
N ILE A 182 11.26 10.91 1.52
CA ILE A 182 11.56 12.03 0.63
C ILE A 182 10.27 12.76 0.22
N LYS A 183 10.26 14.09 0.29
CA LYS A 183 9.10 14.93 -0.02
C LYS A 183 7.80 14.51 0.67
N ASN A 184 7.85 13.91 1.84
CA ASN A 184 6.68 13.40 2.57
C ASN A 184 5.88 12.33 1.82
N ILE A 185 6.46 11.63 0.86
CA ILE A 185 5.78 10.58 0.09
C ILE A 185 5.37 9.44 1.05
N ALA A 186 4.07 9.16 1.11
CA ALA A 186 3.49 8.10 1.91
C ALA A 186 3.05 6.88 1.07
N GLY A 187 2.90 7.07 -0.24
CA GLY A 187 2.56 6.02 -1.19
C GLY A 187 2.79 6.45 -2.64
N ILE A 188 2.97 5.46 -3.50
CA ILE A 188 3.38 5.64 -4.90
C ILE A 188 2.71 4.64 -5.83
N PHE A 189 2.55 5.04 -7.09
CA PHE A 189 2.12 4.18 -8.19
C PHE A 189 3.31 3.72 -9.05
N ASN A 190 3.12 2.61 -9.78
CA ASN A 190 3.90 2.36 -10.97
C ASN A 190 3.50 3.35 -12.09
N LYS A 191 4.20 3.31 -13.23
CA LYS A 191 3.96 4.24 -14.34
C LYS A 191 2.56 4.09 -14.95
N GLU A 192 2.05 2.87 -15.02
CA GLU A 192 0.72 2.52 -15.56
C GLU A 192 -0.42 2.77 -14.56
N LYS A 193 -0.11 3.08 -13.31
CA LYS A 193 -1.05 3.35 -12.20
C LYS A 193 -1.99 2.18 -11.86
N ASN A 194 -1.61 0.98 -12.25
CA ASN A 194 -2.30 -0.25 -11.87
C ASN A 194 -1.67 -0.96 -10.65
N VAL A 195 -0.45 -0.59 -10.28
CA VAL A 195 0.20 -1.03 -9.03
C VAL A 195 0.34 0.14 -8.08
N PHE A 196 -0.15 -0.04 -6.86
CA PHE A 196 -0.16 0.96 -5.81
C PHE A 196 0.44 0.44 -4.52
N GLY A 197 1.40 1.18 -3.95
CA GLY A 197 1.98 0.88 -2.65
C GLY A 197 1.87 2.05 -1.69
N MET A 198 1.52 1.81 -0.43
CA MET A 198 1.53 2.81 0.63
C MET A 198 1.88 2.22 1.99
N MET A 199 2.46 3.05 2.88
CA MET A 199 2.77 2.64 4.25
C MET A 199 1.57 2.67 5.20
N PRO A 200 0.61 3.63 5.07
CA PRO A 200 -0.58 3.65 5.92
C PRO A 200 -1.53 2.48 5.69
N HIS A 201 -2.27 2.12 6.75
CA HIS A 201 -3.19 0.98 6.83
C HIS A 201 -4.66 1.43 6.74
N PRO A 202 -5.30 1.47 5.56
CA PRO A 202 -6.71 1.80 5.44
C PRO A 202 -7.62 0.72 6.04
N GLU A 203 -7.19 -0.56 6.05
CA GLU A 203 -7.92 -1.68 6.63
C GLU A 203 -8.14 -1.56 8.13
N SER A 204 -7.27 -0.82 8.83
CA SER A 204 -7.40 -0.56 10.27
C SER A 204 -8.41 0.55 10.59
N MET A 205 -8.89 1.32 9.59
CA MET A 205 -9.72 2.51 9.76
C MET A 205 -11.09 2.34 9.06
N ILE A 206 -11.72 1.18 9.25
CA ILE A 206 -13.01 0.82 8.62
C ILE A 206 -14.20 0.82 9.60
N ASP A 207 -13.96 1.15 10.86
CA ASP A 207 -14.98 1.16 11.90
C ASP A 207 -14.66 2.20 12.97
N GLN A 208 -15.57 3.14 13.17
CA GLN A 208 -15.39 4.24 14.12
C GLN A 208 -15.28 3.78 15.56
N SER A 209 -15.88 2.64 15.90
CA SER A 209 -15.78 2.05 17.24
C SER A 209 -14.37 1.51 17.56
N LEU A 210 -13.56 1.26 16.52
CA LEU A 210 -12.19 0.73 16.66
C LEU A 210 -11.14 1.84 16.56
N SER A 211 -11.06 2.53 15.43
CA SER A 211 -9.99 3.52 15.21
C SER A 211 -10.33 4.65 14.26
N GLY A 212 -11.42 4.56 13.48
CA GLY A 212 -11.85 5.58 12.51
C GLY A 212 -12.49 5.00 11.27
N GLU A 213 -12.96 5.87 10.37
CA GLU A 213 -13.78 5.47 9.22
C GLU A 213 -13.21 5.86 7.83
N ASP A 214 -12.07 6.54 7.76
CA ASP A 214 -11.54 7.02 6.49
C ASP A 214 -11.12 5.86 5.56
N GLY A 215 -10.75 4.69 6.10
CA GLY A 215 -10.58 3.46 5.35
C GLY A 215 -11.85 2.98 4.66
N SER A 216 -13.01 3.21 5.27
CA SER A 216 -14.31 2.90 4.66
C SER A 216 -14.55 3.72 3.38
N ILE A 217 -14.10 4.98 3.36
CA ILE A 217 -14.17 5.84 2.16
C ILE A 217 -13.32 5.23 1.05
N PHE A 218 -12.09 4.82 1.39
CA PHE A 218 -11.16 4.19 0.44
C PHE A 218 -11.73 2.90 -0.16
N PHE A 219 -12.16 1.94 0.67
CA PHE A 219 -12.66 0.64 0.17
C PHE A 219 -13.99 0.74 -0.59
N LYS A 220 -14.93 1.61 -0.17
CA LYS A 220 -16.18 1.89 -0.91
C LYS A 220 -15.87 2.45 -2.29
N ASN A 221 -14.90 3.35 -2.38
CA ASN A 221 -14.46 3.90 -3.65
C ASN A 221 -13.81 2.84 -4.53
N LEU A 222 -12.92 2.05 -3.96
CA LEU A 222 -12.18 1.01 -4.68
C LEU A 222 -13.12 0.02 -5.37
N ILE A 223 -14.13 -0.52 -4.66
CA ILE A 223 -15.08 -1.47 -5.25
C ILE A 223 -15.95 -0.85 -6.35
N ASN A 224 -16.24 0.44 -6.26
CA ASN A 224 -17.04 1.14 -7.28
C ASN A 224 -16.27 1.45 -8.57
N ASN A 225 -14.96 1.54 -8.50
CA ASN A 225 -14.09 1.89 -9.63
C ASN A 225 -13.54 0.67 -10.39
N ILE A 226 -13.45 -0.50 -9.75
CA ILE A 226 -12.99 -1.74 -10.38
C ILE A 226 -14.20 -2.44 -11.04
N LYS A 227 -14.87 -1.81 -11.98
CA LYS A 227 -16.02 -2.44 -12.69
C LYS A 227 -15.63 -2.76 -14.12
#